data_823d7d438bc0464ff4f6353f477cf29c
#
_entry.id   823d7d438bc0464ff4f6353f477cf29c
#
_cell.length_a   1.000
_cell.length_b   1.000
_cell.length_c   1.000
_cell.angle_alpha   90.00
_cell.angle_beta   90.00
_cell.angle_gamma   90.00
#
_symmetry.space_group_name_H-M   'P 1'
#
loop_
_entity.id
_entity.type
_entity.pdbx_description
1 polymer ?
#
loop_
_entity_poly.entity_id
_entity_poly.type
_entity_poly.pdbx_seq_one_letter_code
_entity_poly.pdbx_strand_id
1 'polypeptide(L)'
;MENQQFNLSELNGLTGFTIKGINVGDLSGFSISSAGDINGDGYDDLIVGVPFADPSLPNAGESYVVFGGYDRSSTVDLAQLGNTGLRITGINVGDLSHSFVSSAGDFNNDGYDDLIIGSPLSNPGSPIRPNAGKSYIVFGSSDSSVVDLTVSDSENILAIEGMQVADFSGSSVSSA
;
A
#
# COMPACT_ATOMS: atom_id res chain seq x y z
N MET A 1 -1.63 -27.76 28.89
CA MET A 1 -1.28 -26.91 27.73
C MET A 1 -0.61 -25.68 28.32
N GLU A 2 0.70 -25.53 28.11
CA GLU A 2 1.41 -24.29 28.51
C GLU A 2 0.83 -23.13 27.70
N ASN A 3 0.45 -22.05 28.37
CA ASN A 3 0.11 -20.78 27.74
C ASN A 3 1.41 -20.26 27.11
N GLN A 4 1.63 -20.50 25.81
CA GLN A 4 2.70 -19.83 25.09
C GLN A 4 2.37 -18.35 25.02
N GLN A 5 3.04 -17.54 25.82
CA GLN A 5 2.96 -16.10 25.75
C GLN A 5 3.92 -15.62 24.64
N PHE A 6 3.36 -15.01 23.58
CA PHE A 6 4.16 -14.43 22.52
C PHE A 6 4.70 -13.06 22.96
N ASN A 7 6.02 -12.93 23.05
CA ASN A 7 6.67 -11.70 23.49
C ASN A 7 7.22 -10.95 22.27
N LEU A 8 6.62 -9.81 21.96
CA LEU A 8 7.03 -8.97 20.81
C LEU A 8 8.45 -8.42 20.92
N SER A 9 9.04 -8.37 22.14
CA SER A 9 10.44 -7.94 22.31
C SER A 9 11.46 -9.00 21.89
N GLU A 10 11.02 -10.23 21.60
CA GLU A 10 11.88 -11.38 21.24
C GLU A 10 11.79 -11.73 19.75
N LEU A 11 11.28 -10.82 18.93
CA LEU A 11 11.25 -10.99 17.48
C LEU A 11 12.68 -11.04 16.91
N ASN A 12 12.95 -12.04 16.06
CA ASN A 12 14.30 -12.33 15.54
C ASN A 12 14.34 -12.55 14.02
N GLY A 13 13.29 -12.18 13.33
CA GLY A 13 13.10 -12.40 11.89
C GLY A 13 12.43 -13.74 11.56
N LEU A 14 12.72 -14.81 12.30
CA LEU A 14 12.09 -16.13 12.12
C LEU A 14 10.76 -16.25 12.87
N THR A 15 10.69 -15.69 14.09
CA THR A 15 9.47 -15.69 14.92
C THR A 15 8.54 -14.52 14.60
N GLY A 16 8.99 -13.56 13.80
CA GLY A 16 8.33 -12.35 13.40
C GLY A 16 9.32 -11.19 13.27
N PHE A 17 8.86 -10.05 12.81
CA PHE A 17 9.67 -8.85 12.60
C PHE A 17 8.87 -7.58 12.92
N THR A 18 9.56 -6.49 13.13
CA THR A 18 8.99 -5.17 13.33
C THR A 18 9.14 -4.36 12.04
N ILE A 19 8.08 -3.67 11.62
CA ILE A 19 8.16 -2.67 10.55
C ILE A 19 8.29 -1.30 11.20
N LYS A 20 9.37 -0.58 10.87
CA LYS A 20 9.65 0.76 11.38
C LYS A 20 9.26 1.80 10.35
N GLY A 21 8.40 2.75 10.74
CA GLY A 21 8.01 3.91 9.94
C GLY A 21 9.13 4.93 9.76
N ILE A 22 8.91 5.94 8.92
CA ILE A 22 9.92 6.90 8.47
C ILE A 22 9.92 8.16 9.35
N ASN A 23 8.80 8.88 9.40
CA ASN A 23 8.72 10.15 10.11
C ASN A 23 7.67 10.12 11.23
N VAL A 24 7.84 11.04 12.17
CA VAL A 24 6.85 11.27 13.23
C VAL A 24 5.60 11.90 12.62
N GLY A 25 4.44 11.28 12.88
CA GLY A 25 3.16 11.80 12.43
C GLY A 25 2.62 11.19 11.14
N ASP A 26 3.42 10.47 10.37
CA ASP A 26 3.00 9.85 9.09
C ASP A 26 1.97 8.72 9.28
N LEU A 27 1.84 8.19 10.50
CA LEU A 27 0.97 7.07 10.87
C LEU A 27 1.24 5.80 10.04
N SER A 28 2.52 5.42 9.88
CA SER A 28 2.89 4.14 9.25
C SER A 28 2.16 2.97 9.93
N GLY A 29 1.50 2.12 9.12
CA GLY A 29 0.68 1.01 9.61
C GLY A 29 -0.75 1.40 9.95
N PHE A 30 -1.26 2.55 9.49
CA PHE A 30 -2.67 2.91 9.60
C PHE A 30 -3.57 1.85 8.98
N SER A 31 -3.15 1.27 7.86
CA SER A 31 -3.73 0.10 7.23
C SER A 31 -2.61 -0.88 6.88
N ILE A 32 -2.81 -2.16 7.17
CA ILE A 32 -1.89 -3.24 6.81
C ILE A 32 -2.72 -4.42 6.30
N SER A 33 -2.27 -5.02 5.21
CA SER A 33 -2.89 -6.21 4.62
C SER A 33 -1.86 -7.11 3.95
N SER A 34 -2.25 -8.33 3.61
CA SER A 34 -1.52 -9.11 2.61
C SER A 34 -1.54 -8.36 1.28
N ALA A 35 -0.45 -8.45 0.55
CA ALA A 35 -0.32 -7.99 -0.83
C ALA A 35 -0.40 -9.14 -1.84
N GLY A 36 -0.44 -10.42 -1.35
CA GLY A 36 -0.20 -11.58 -2.19
C GLY A 36 1.25 -11.64 -2.67
N ASP A 37 1.53 -12.40 -3.70
CA ASP A 37 2.85 -12.48 -4.35
C ASP A 37 2.92 -11.47 -5.50
N ILE A 38 3.13 -10.18 -5.15
CA ILE A 38 3.10 -9.08 -6.12
C ILE A 38 4.30 -9.07 -7.07
N ASN A 39 5.41 -9.70 -6.66
CA ASN A 39 6.66 -9.70 -7.42
C ASN A 39 6.97 -11.04 -8.11
N GLY A 40 6.17 -12.09 -7.85
CA GLY A 40 6.29 -13.42 -8.45
C GLY A 40 7.45 -14.24 -7.90
N ASP A 41 7.92 -13.99 -6.67
CA ASP A 41 9.05 -14.70 -6.06
C ASP A 41 8.62 -15.97 -5.29
N GLY A 42 7.31 -16.22 -5.18
CA GLY A 42 6.72 -17.38 -4.52
C GLY A 42 6.45 -17.19 -3.02
N TYR A 43 6.60 -15.99 -2.49
CA TYR A 43 6.25 -15.62 -1.12
C TYR A 43 5.19 -14.55 -1.08
N ASP A 44 4.24 -14.68 -0.15
CA ASP A 44 3.27 -13.61 0.10
C ASP A 44 3.96 -12.37 0.67
N ASP A 45 3.55 -11.21 0.17
CA ASP A 45 4.03 -9.89 0.55
C ASP A 45 3.06 -9.17 1.50
N LEU A 46 3.52 -8.10 2.12
CA LEU A 46 2.68 -7.23 2.96
C LEU A 46 2.60 -5.83 2.34
N ILE A 47 1.40 -5.22 2.38
CA ILE A 47 1.24 -3.80 2.09
C ILE A 47 0.94 -3.00 3.35
N VAL A 48 1.61 -1.85 3.49
CA VAL A 48 1.54 -0.93 4.64
C VAL A 48 1.13 0.44 4.14
N GLY A 49 -0.02 0.94 4.58
CA GLY A 49 -0.50 2.28 4.27
C GLY A 49 0.03 3.32 5.26
N VAL A 50 0.41 4.49 4.73
CA VAL A 50 1.00 5.63 5.45
C VAL A 50 0.32 6.93 4.98
N PRO A 51 -0.92 7.21 5.43
CA PRO A 51 -1.78 8.23 4.82
C PRO A 51 -1.31 9.67 4.98
N PHE A 52 -0.47 9.96 5.97
CA PHE A 52 0.04 11.31 6.22
C PHE A 52 1.50 11.50 5.79
N ALA A 53 2.05 10.55 5.03
CA ALA A 53 3.38 10.74 4.45
C ALA A 53 3.41 11.92 3.49
N ASP A 54 4.56 12.61 3.47
CA ASP A 54 4.83 13.79 2.66
C ASP A 54 5.88 13.48 1.58
N PRO A 55 5.61 12.60 0.59
CA PRO A 55 6.62 12.17 -0.39
C PRO A 55 7.16 13.32 -1.24
N SER A 56 6.26 14.16 -1.75
CA SER A 56 6.54 15.34 -2.54
C SER A 56 5.54 16.46 -2.26
N LEU A 57 4.39 16.11 -1.73
CA LEU A 57 3.28 16.99 -1.42
C LEU A 57 2.74 16.70 -0.01
N PRO A 58 2.35 17.72 0.76
CA PRO A 58 1.86 17.53 2.14
C PRO A 58 0.64 16.59 2.20
N ASN A 59 0.72 15.57 3.07
CA ASN A 59 -0.32 14.57 3.28
C ASN A 59 -0.85 13.92 1.98
N ALA A 60 0.01 13.72 1.01
CA ALA A 60 -0.35 12.98 -0.21
C ALA A 60 -0.49 11.49 0.06
N GLY A 61 0.16 10.99 1.11
CA GLY A 61 0.18 9.59 1.51
C GLY A 61 1.16 8.74 0.70
N GLU A 62 1.53 7.62 1.27
CA GLU A 62 2.37 6.58 0.64
C GLU A 62 1.90 5.20 1.07
N SER A 63 2.20 4.19 0.27
CA SER A 63 2.18 2.80 0.68
C SER A 63 3.54 2.16 0.45
N TYR A 64 3.81 1.16 1.24
CA TYR A 64 5.03 0.36 1.13
C TYR A 64 4.66 -1.10 1.04
N VAL A 65 5.16 -1.79 0.02
CA VAL A 65 5.13 -3.24 -0.02
C VAL A 65 6.42 -3.76 0.58
N VAL A 66 6.31 -4.69 1.50
CA VAL A 66 7.44 -5.41 2.11
C VAL A 66 7.41 -6.82 1.56
N PHE A 67 8.37 -7.16 0.69
CA PHE A 67 8.40 -8.46 0.04
C PHE A 67 8.60 -9.60 1.02
N GLY A 68 7.91 -10.72 0.81
CA GLY A 68 8.03 -11.98 1.49
C GLY A 68 9.45 -12.58 1.41
N GLY A 69 9.75 -13.68 2.08
CA GLY A 69 11.04 -14.35 1.97
C GLY A 69 11.51 -15.06 3.24
N TYR A 70 12.52 -15.89 3.09
CA TYR A 70 12.96 -16.84 4.11
C TYR A 70 13.92 -16.24 5.16
N ASP A 71 14.78 -15.30 4.76
CA ASP A 71 15.83 -14.72 5.63
C ASP A 71 15.54 -13.24 5.88
N ARG A 72 14.73 -12.95 6.92
CA ARG A 72 14.38 -11.58 7.26
C ARG A 72 15.11 -11.07 8.49
N SER A 73 15.47 -9.80 8.44
CA SER A 73 15.87 -9.05 9.63
C SER A 73 14.72 -9.01 10.64
N SER A 74 15.05 -8.95 11.93
CA SER A 74 14.06 -8.69 12.99
C SER A 74 13.41 -7.31 12.88
N THR A 75 13.96 -6.42 12.05
CA THR A 75 13.42 -5.08 11.79
C THR A 75 13.52 -4.77 10.30
N VAL A 76 12.40 -4.35 9.70
CA VAL A 76 12.30 -3.79 8.35
C VAL A 76 12.13 -2.28 8.51
N ASP A 77 13.07 -1.50 7.99
CA ASP A 77 13.00 -0.03 8.00
C ASP A 77 12.45 0.46 6.66
N LEU A 78 11.25 1.06 6.67
CA LEU A 78 10.60 1.55 5.45
C LEU A 78 11.43 2.62 4.72
N ALA A 79 12.31 3.34 5.44
CA ALA A 79 13.23 4.29 4.83
C ALA A 79 14.36 3.61 4.02
N GLN A 80 14.57 2.30 4.17
CA GLN A 80 15.71 1.57 3.61
C GLN A 80 15.30 0.24 2.98
N LEU A 81 14.13 0.16 2.37
CA LEU A 81 13.63 -1.07 1.75
C LEU A 81 14.57 -1.62 0.66
N GLY A 82 15.15 -0.73 -0.18
CA GLY A 82 16.01 -1.17 -1.29
C GLY A 82 15.29 -2.21 -2.17
N ASN A 83 15.91 -3.38 -2.36
CA ASN A 83 15.34 -4.48 -3.15
C ASN A 83 14.42 -5.40 -2.32
N THR A 84 14.13 -5.10 -1.06
CA THR A 84 13.27 -5.92 -0.21
C THR A 84 11.84 -5.40 -0.13
N GLY A 85 11.48 -4.46 -0.98
CA GLY A 85 10.15 -3.90 -1.04
C GLY A 85 9.98 -2.86 -2.13
N LEU A 86 8.77 -2.36 -2.24
CA LEU A 86 8.33 -1.38 -3.23
C LEU A 86 7.70 -0.18 -2.51
N ARG A 87 7.92 1.03 -3.02
CA ARG A 87 7.27 2.24 -2.54
C ARG A 87 6.26 2.74 -3.58
N ILE A 88 5.06 3.08 -3.12
CA ILE A 88 3.98 3.64 -3.94
C ILE A 88 3.67 5.04 -3.41
N THR A 89 3.80 6.06 -4.24
CA THR A 89 3.61 7.46 -3.85
C THR A 89 2.22 7.97 -4.20
N GLY A 90 1.63 8.77 -3.30
CA GLY A 90 0.32 9.40 -3.49
C GLY A 90 0.35 10.60 -4.44
N ILE A 91 -0.84 11.10 -4.82
CA ILE A 91 -1.03 11.95 -5.98
C ILE A 91 -1.16 13.42 -5.61
N ASN A 92 -2.03 13.78 -4.65
CA ASN A 92 -2.37 15.16 -4.38
C ASN A 92 -2.30 15.50 -2.89
N VAL A 93 -2.14 16.78 -2.61
CA VAL A 93 -2.17 17.32 -1.26
C VAL A 93 -3.49 16.98 -0.58
N GLY A 94 -3.41 16.31 0.57
CA GLY A 94 -4.56 16.07 1.44
C GLY A 94 -5.58 15.04 0.96
N ASP A 95 -5.31 14.30 -0.12
CA ASP A 95 -6.18 13.21 -0.59
C ASP A 95 -6.24 12.06 0.42
N LEU A 96 -5.31 12.03 1.38
CA LEU A 96 -5.09 10.91 2.31
C LEU A 96 -5.07 9.58 1.55
N SER A 97 -4.40 9.57 0.40
CA SER A 97 -4.16 8.35 -0.37
C SER A 97 -3.52 7.31 0.55
N HIS A 98 -3.75 6.03 0.24
CA HIS A 98 -3.16 4.94 1.02
C HIS A 98 -3.71 4.76 2.45
N SER A 99 -4.86 5.39 2.78
CA SER A 99 -5.56 5.16 4.06
C SER A 99 -6.09 3.73 4.16
N PHE A 100 -6.44 3.11 3.03
CA PHE A 100 -6.97 1.76 2.96
C PHE A 100 -6.23 1.00 1.86
N VAL A 101 -5.63 -0.14 2.22
CA VAL A 101 -4.81 -0.95 1.32
C VAL A 101 -5.15 -2.43 1.47
N SER A 102 -5.14 -3.17 0.37
CA SER A 102 -5.36 -4.62 0.35
C SER A 102 -4.74 -5.24 -0.90
N SER A 103 -4.58 -6.58 -0.92
CA SER A 103 -4.45 -7.31 -2.17
C SER A 103 -5.75 -7.19 -2.97
N ALA A 104 -5.67 -7.25 -4.28
CA ALA A 104 -6.79 -7.42 -5.20
C ALA A 104 -6.83 -8.83 -5.82
N GLY A 105 -5.86 -9.70 -5.45
CA GLY A 105 -5.60 -10.94 -6.15
C GLY A 105 -5.01 -10.68 -7.53
N ASP A 106 -4.84 -11.69 -8.35
CA ASP A 106 -4.42 -11.55 -9.76
C ASP A 106 -5.60 -11.05 -10.61
N PHE A 107 -5.85 -9.74 -10.56
CA PHE A 107 -7.03 -9.08 -11.15
C PHE A 107 -6.99 -9.07 -12.69
N ASN A 108 -5.80 -8.98 -13.28
CA ASN A 108 -5.61 -8.94 -14.73
C ASN A 108 -5.25 -10.30 -15.34
N ASN A 109 -5.06 -11.34 -14.49
CA ASN A 109 -4.71 -12.72 -14.86
C ASN A 109 -3.35 -12.82 -15.59
N ASP A 110 -2.34 -12.08 -15.09
CA ASP A 110 -0.97 -12.09 -15.62
C ASP A 110 -0.01 -12.98 -14.81
N GLY A 111 -0.47 -13.53 -13.68
CA GLY A 111 0.29 -14.42 -12.80
C GLY A 111 0.97 -13.74 -11.63
N TYR A 112 0.76 -12.43 -11.44
CA TYR A 112 1.17 -11.66 -10.27
C TYR A 112 -0.06 -11.22 -9.48
N ASP A 113 0.01 -11.19 -8.17
CA ASP A 113 -1.05 -10.57 -7.38
C ASP A 113 -0.99 -9.05 -7.51
N ASP A 114 -2.16 -8.41 -7.46
CA ASP A 114 -2.34 -6.98 -7.61
C ASP A 114 -2.72 -6.33 -6.27
N LEU A 115 -2.60 -5.01 -6.20
CA LEU A 115 -2.98 -4.23 -5.03
C LEU A 115 -4.20 -3.36 -5.31
N ILE A 116 -5.00 -3.11 -4.27
CA ILE A 116 -6.02 -2.07 -4.29
C ILE A 116 -5.75 -1.04 -3.20
N ILE A 117 -5.75 0.24 -3.57
CA ILE A 117 -5.42 1.38 -2.71
C ILE A 117 -6.57 2.37 -2.73
N GLY A 118 -7.13 2.69 -1.57
CA GLY A 118 -8.21 3.66 -1.40
C GLY A 118 -7.68 5.06 -1.09
N SER A 119 -8.32 6.06 -1.72
CA SER A 119 -8.06 7.49 -1.58
C SER A 119 -9.40 8.24 -1.45
N PRO A 120 -10.09 8.12 -0.29
CA PRO A 120 -11.49 8.56 -0.17
C PRO A 120 -11.70 10.08 -0.24
N LEU A 121 -10.68 10.89 0.02
CA LEU A 121 -10.79 12.35 -0.05
C LEU A 121 -10.34 12.91 -1.42
N SER A 122 -10.00 12.08 -2.36
CA SER A 122 -9.67 12.51 -3.72
C SER A 122 -10.81 13.24 -4.41
N ASN A 123 -10.45 14.20 -5.24
CA ASN A 123 -11.36 15.10 -5.94
C ASN A 123 -11.33 14.84 -7.46
N PRO A 124 -11.83 13.70 -7.94
CA PRO A 124 -11.74 13.34 -9.35
C PRO A 124 -12.66 14.15 -10.25
N GLY A 125 -12.38 14.05 -11.56
CA GLY A 125 -13.29 14.45 -12.62
C GLY A 125 -13.16 15.87 -13.12
N SER A 126 -13.85 16.13 -14.23
CA SER A 126 -14.02 17.44 -14.85
C SER A 126 -15.48 17.57 -15.28
N PRO A 127 -16.31 18.34 -14.53
CA PRO A 127 -15.98 19.18 -13.39
C PRO A 127 -15.51 18.39 -12.15
N ILE A 128 -14.70 19.04 -11.30
CA ILE A 128 -14.19 18.44 -10.07
C ILE A 128 -15.34 18.01 -9.16
N ARG A 129 -15.26 16.80 -8.61
CA ARG A 129 -16.21 16.23 -7.63
C ARG A 129 -15.53 16.13 -6.24
N PRO A 130 -15.69 17.13 -5.36
CA PRO A 130 -15.04 17.14 -4.06
C PRO A 130 -15.39 15.91 -3.23
N ASN A 131 -14.34 15.25 -2.69
CA ASN A 131 -14.44 14.04 -1.87
C ASN A 131 -15.27 12.91 -2.52
N ALA A 132 -15.32 12.85 -3.84
CA ALA A 132 -15.93 11.70 -4.51
C ALA A 132 -15.10 10.43 -4.28
N GLY A 133 -13.81 10.61 -4.01
CA GLY A 133 -12.87 9.53 -3.74
C GLY A 133 -12.44 8.77 -4.98
N LYS A 134 -11.34 8.03 -4.84
CA LYS A 134 -10.77 7.13 -5.85
C LYS A 134 -10.31 5.84 -5.22
N SER A 135 -10.26 4.78 -6.01
CA SER A 135 -9.46 3.59 -5.72
C SER A 135 -8.52 3.34 -6.89
N TYR A 136 -7.34 2.83 -6.60
CA TYR A 136 -6.34 2.48 -7.59
C TYR A 136 -6.07 0.98 -7.50
N ILE A 137 -6.09 0.28 -8.63
CA ILE A 137 -5.52 -1.05 -8.74
C ILE A 137 -4.13 -0.86 -9.33
N VAL A 138 -3.13 -1.39 -8.64
CA VAL A 138 -1.72 -1.38 -9.06
C VAL A 138 -1.37 -2.80 -9.41
N PHE A 139 -1.04 -3.03 -10.69
CA PHE A 139 -0.72 -4.37 -11.18
C PHE A 139 0.68 -4.79 -10.73
N GLY A 140 0.74 -6.06 -10.26
CA GLY A 140 1.98 -6.71 -9.88
C GLY A 140 2.91 -6.93 -11.07
N SER A 141 4.19 -7.08 -10.79
CA SER A 141 5.19 -7.40 -11.81
C SER A 141 6.53 -7.77 -11.20
N SER A 142 7.39 -8.41 -11.97
CA SER A 142 8.78 -8.67 -11.55
C SER A 142 9.65 -7.41 -11.46
N ASP A 143 9.15 -6.25 -11.90
CA ASP A 143 9.84 -4.96 -11.77
C ASP A 143 9.48 -4.31 -10.43
N SER A 144 10.44 -4.22 -9.52
CA SER A 144 10.31 -3.61 -8.18
C SER A 144 10.62 -2.12 -8.16
N SER A 145 10.39 -1.42 -9.26
CA SER A 145 10.57 0.04 -9.33
C SER A 145 9.48 0.78 -8.52
N VAL A 146 9.78 2.02 -8.13
CA VAL A 146 8.81 2.89 -7.45
C VAL A 146 7.60 3.12 -8.34
N VAL A 147 6.40 2.85 -7.82
CA VAL A 147 5.13 3.15 -8.51
C VAL A 147 4.68 4.56 -8.14
N ASP A 148 4.48 5.39 -9.13
CA ASP A 148 4.01 6.77 -8.98
C ASP A 148 2.56 6.85 -9.49
N LEU A 149 1.60 7.01 -8.57
CA LEU A 149 0.18 7.09 -8.92
C LEU A 149 -0.19 8.40 -9.64
N THR A 150 0.72 9.39 -9.72
CA THR A 150 0.47 10.63 -10.49
C THR A 150 0.40 10.35 -11.99
N VAL A 151 0.99 9.24 -12.45
CA VAL A 151 1.00 8.78 -13.84
C VAL A 151 -0.18 7.84 -14.07
N SER A 152 -1.42 8.36 -13.96
CA SER A 152 -2.67 7.59 -14.03
C SER A 152 -2.93 6.89 -15.37
N ASP A 153 -2.16 7.19 -16.41
CA ASP A 153 -2.26 6.58 -17.74
C ASP A 153 -1.17 5.51 -17.97
N SER A 154 -0.52 5.02 -16.91
CA SER A 154 0.42 3.91 -17.04
C SER A 154 -0.34 2.59 -17.24
N GLU A 155 0.19 1.69 -18.04
CA GLU A 155 -0.37 0.35 -18.28
C GLU A 155 -0.50 -0.48 -16.99
N ASN A 156 0.19 -0.05 -15.92
CA ASN A 156 0.26 -0.76 -14.64
C ASN A 156 -0.71 -0.22 -13.57
N ILE A 157 -1.56 0.76 -13.88
CA ILE A 157 -2.47 1.37 -12.90
C ILE A 157 -3.86 1.53 -13.51
N LEU A 158 -4.89 1.03 -12.82
CA LEU A 158 -6.29 1.29 -13.12
C LEU A 158 -6.90 2.17 -12.02
N ALA A 159 -7.47 3.31 -12.38
CA ALA A 159 -8.17 4.20 -11.45
C ALA A 159 -9.70 4.02 -11.53
N ILE A 160 -10.34 3.88 -10.38
CA ILE A 160 -11.78 3.82 -10.20
C ILE A 160 -12.21 5.08 -9.46
N GLU A 161 -13.09 5.89 -10.05
CA GLU A 161 -13.49 7.19 -9.51
C GLU A 161 -14.91 7.16 -8.93
N GLY A 162 -15.12 7.83 -7.81
CA GLY A 162 -16.46 8.12 -7.28
C GLY A 162 -17.25 9.00 -8.26
N MET A 163 -18.54 8.76 -8.35
CA MET A 163 -19.41 9.38 -9.35
C MET A 163 -19.98 10.72 -8.90
N GLN A 164 -20.20 10.91 -7.61
CA GLN A 164 -20.83 12.10 -7.03
C GLN A 164 -19.96 12.74 -5.96
N VAL A 165 -20.24 14.01 -5.68
CA VAL A 165 -19.64 14.74 -4.54
C VAL A 165 -19.90 13.98 -3.24
N ALA A 166 -18.86 13.79 -2.44
CA ALA A 166 -18.91 13.12 -1.14
C ALA A 166 -19.34 11.64 -1.19
N ASP A 167 -19.06 10.93 -2.28
CA ASP A 167 -19.24 9.46 -2.34
C ASP A 167 -18.20 8.72 -1.51
N PHE A 168 -17.03 9.34 -1.27
CA PHE A 168 -15.91 8.75 -0.54
C PHE A 168 -15.51 7.36 -1.05
N SER A 169 -15.53 7.15 -2.37
CA SER A 169 -15.06 5.90 -2.99
C SER A 169 -13.64 5.56 -2.50
N GLY A 170 -13.41 4.29 -2.16
CA GLY A 170 -12.14 3.86 -1.57
C GLY A 170 -12.05 3.99 -0.03
N SER A 171 -13.15 4.30 0.67
CA SER A 171 -13.20 4.28 2.15
C SER A 171 -13.05 2.87 2.74
N SER A 172 -13.19 1.84 1.92
CA SER A 172 -12.89 0.46 2.26
C SER A 172 -12.55 -0.28 0.98
N VAL A 173 -11.49 -1.07 1.03
CA VAL A 173 -11.02 -1.90 -0.08
C VAL A 173 -10.65 -3.29 0.44
N SER A 174 -10.90 -4.31 -0.37
CA SER A 174 -10.61 -5.71 -0.05
C SER A 174 -10.47 -6.52 -1.33
N SER A 175 -9.82 -7.67 -1.25
CA SER A 175 -9.79 -8.66 -2.32
C SER A 175 -11.19 -9.25 -2.54
N ALA A 176 -11.44 -9.73 -3.73
CA ALA A 176 -12.64 -10.47 -4.13
C ALA A 176 -12.38 -11.98 -4.10
#